data_af501393df033564a8cfc17393f9bd72
#
_entry.id   af501393df033564a8cfc17393f9bd72
#
_cell.length_a   1.000
_cell.length_b   1.000
_cell.length_c   1.000
_cell.angle_alpha   90.00
_cell.angle_beta   90.00
_cell.angle_gamma   90.00
#
_symmetry.space_group_name_H-M   'P 1'
#
loop_
_entity.id
_entity.type
_entity.pdbx_description
1 polymer ?
#
loop_
_entity_poly.entity_id
_entity_poly.type
_entity_poly.pdbx_seq_one_letter_code
_entity_poly.pdbx_strand_id
1 'polypeptide(L)'
;MQSLLKNQGGIKMSTTETFTGVRYPCKHCGSSDGVGLWTNGRGKCFACEKPAFLDQFDSSVKPKYKTNNNEKDMSTDTLQSIANYDSAGVRERQLTKTACDMYGMKVERGTSGEITAHYYPYTVKGAVVGYKKRLFPKDFRAVGDLKHAKLELFGQSQFMQGGFKIVITEGELDAIAVQQAMLDIYKKPYPVVSIPSSSNMKILVENRDFLRTFDEVILMFDQDEAGDKAVTAAAKIIGWDIVKVAKLPENDPCEAYLKGPKVIQSAIWNAQKYAPASIVRGESIWEAYQERKQTKSIPYPKCLEGLNTKLDGMRKGEIVLFTSGTGSGKSTMIKEIVLELQASTEDSIGMVSLEESIGDSAEKFITMFTPKDPTMEQEREAFDQVFGSERLILLDHNGAVSDNSLIDQIENLCLLGCQYIILDHITIAVSEGAGGKTGNEAIDAIMSDLLKIVKKHNVWLGLISHLRKAQGGKSFEEGHLSSIDDIKGSGSIKQISFDIIT
;
A
#
# COMPACT_ATOMS: atom_id res chain seq x y z
N MET A 1 0.05 2.89 -69.06
CA MET A 1 -0.90 3.99 -68.86
C MET A 1 -0.85 4.27 -67.39
N GLN A 2 -0.03 5.18 -67.01
CA GLN A 2 -0.29 6.60 -66.73
C GLN A 2 -1.17 6.70 -65.49
N SER A 3 -0.76 7.24 -64.48
CA SER A 3 -0.05 8.46 -64.11
C SER A 3 -0.91 9.28 -63.16
N LEU A 4 -0.23 9.86 -62.17
CA LEU A 4 -0.65 11.09 -61.49
C LEU A 4 -1.72 11.01 -60.41
N LEU A 5 -1.31 11.18 -59.16
CA LEU A 5 -1.70 12.38 -58.43
C LEU A 5 -0.80 12.51 -57.16
N LYS A 6 -0.07 13.44 -57.23
CA LYS A 6 0.62 14.43 -56.44
C LYS A 6 -0.01 14.76 -55.11
N ASN A 7 0.88 14.88 -54.14
CA ASN A 7 0.95 15.90 -53.11
C ASN A 7 -0.34 16.56 -52.64
N GLN A 8 -0.75 16.21 -51.42
CA GLN A 8 -1.27 17.26 -50.55
C GLN A 8 -0.55 17.18 -49.20
N GLY A 9 0.09 18.27 -48.84
CA GLY A 9 0.79 18.47 -47.60
C GLY A 9 -0.11 18.32 -46.40
N GLY A 10 0.15 17.31 -45.59
CA GLY A 10 -0.48 17.17 -44.28
C GLY A 10 0.05 18.24 -43.36
N ILE A 11 -0.79 19.20 -43.06
CA ILE A 11 -0.64 20.10 -41.92
C ILE A 11 -0.60 19.21 -40.67
N LYS A 12 0.57 19.09 -40.04
CA LYS A 12 0.70 18.58 -38.68
C LYS A 12 0.00 19.59 -37.77
N MET A 13 -1.29 19.39 -37.51
CA MET A 13 -1.93 20.01 -36.35
C MET A 13 -1.33 19.39 -35.09
N SER A 14 -0.51 20.13 -34.42
CA SER A 14 -0.12 19.94 -33.02
C SER A 14 -1.38 20.22 -32.18
N THR A 15 -2.19 19.21 -31.94
CA THR A 15 -3.26 19.30 -30.96
C THR A 15 -2.64 19.16 -29.59
N THR A 16 -2.33 20.26 -28.95
CA THR A 16 -2.04 20.31 -27.52
C THR A 16 -3.30 19.86 -26.78
N GLU A 17 -3.26 18.64 -26.26
CA GLU A 17 -4.32 18.09 -25.41
C GLU A 17 -4.41 18.95 -24.12
N THR A 18 -5.51 19.67 -23.94
CA THR A 18 -5.70 20.54 -22.77
C THR A 18 -6.80 19.97 -21.90
N PHE A 19 -6.55 19.95 -20.59
CA PHE A 19 -7.54 19.55 -19.60
C PHE A 19 -8.69 20.57 -19.58
N THR A 20 -9.94 20.10 -19.69
CA THR A 20 -11.13 20.97 -19.78
C THR A 20 -11.57 21.57 -18.44
N GLY A 21 -10.99 21.11 -17.32
CA GLY A 21 -11.45 21.49 -15.97
C GLY A 21 -12.72 20.77 -15.50
N VAL A 22 -13.36 19.99 -16.37
CA VAL A 22 -14.59 19.26 -16.06
C VAL A 22 -14.25 17.90 -15.42
N ARG A 23 -14.95 17.55 -14.35
CA ARG A 23 -14.78 16.28 -13.64
C ARG A 23 -16.10 15.53 -13.52
N TYR A 24 -15.99 14.19 -13.57
CA TYR A 24 -17.12 13.25 -13.48
C TYR A 24 -16.87 12.17 -12.42
N PRO A 25 -17.93 11.54 -11.91
CA PRO A 25 -17.80 10.37 -11.06
C PRO A 25 -17.12 9.22 -11.80
N CYS A 26 -16.28 8.47 -11.11
CA CYS A 26 -15.61 7.30 -11.66
C CYS A 26 -16.45 6.03 -11.42
N LYS A 27 -16.84 5.34 -12.48
CA LYS A 27 -17.57 4.07 -12.39
C LYS A 27 -16.72 2.90 -11.87
N HIS A 28 -15.40 3.02 -11.94
CA HIS A 28 -14.48 1.95 -11.50
C HIS A 28 -14.16 1.98 -10.01
N CYS A 29 -13.94 3.18 -9.43
CA CYS A 29 -13.54 3.29 -8.03
C CYS A 29 -14.55 4.04 -7.14
N GLY A 30 -15.70 4.45 -7.70
CA GLY A 30 -16.75 5.15 -6.96
C GLY A 30 -16.42 6.59 -6.56
N SER A 31 -15.25 7.14 -6.92
CA SER A 31 -14.91 8.54 -6.66
C SER A 31 -15.93 9.46 -7.31
N SER A 32 -16.48 10.41 -6.55
CA SER A 32 -17.56 11.30 -7.00
C SER A 32 -17.13 12.35 -8.04
N ASP A 33 -15.81 12.58 -8.18
CA ASP A 33 -15.20 13.59 -9.06
C ASP A 33 -13.83 13.17 -9.61
N GLY A 34 -13.54 11.86 -9.59
CA GLY A 34 -12.24 11.32 -9.95
C GLY A 34 -11.85 11.47 -11.41
N VAL A 35 -12.80 11.47 -12.34
CA VAL A 35 -12.49 11.47 -13.78
C VAL A 35 -12.37 12.89 -14.33
N GLY A 36 -11.18 13.26 -14.79
CA GLY A 36 -10.94 14.47 -15.55
C GLY A 36 -11.12 14.26 -17.05
N LEU A 37 -11.65 15.25 -17.76
CA LEU A 37 -11.89 15.23 -19.21
C LEU A 37 -10.94 16.20 -19.94
N TRP A 38 -10.40 15.78 -21.10
CA TRP A 38 -9.58 16.59 -21.99
C TRP A 38 -10.33 17.02 -23.25
N THR A 39 -9.83 18.03 -23.93
CA THR A 39 -10.43 18.63 -25.14
C THR A 39 -10.60 17.65 -26.30
N ASN A 40 -9.86 16.53 -26.30
CA ASN A 40 -9.97 15.45 -27.28
C ASN A 40 -11.07 14.42 -26.94
N GLY A 41 -11.88 14.64 -25.90
CA GLY A 41 -12.91 13.72 -25.47
C GLY A 41 -12.44 12.51 -24.66
N ARG A 42 -11.15 12.42 -24.37
CA ARG A 42 -10.61 11.38 -23.49
C ARG A 42 -10.65 11.84 -22.04
N GLY A 43 -10.80 10.88 -21.13
CA GLY A 43 -10.76 11.10 -19.68
C GLY A 43 -9.82 10.14 -18.99
N LYS A 44 -9.35 10.52 -17.81
CA LYS A 44 -8.60 9.63 -16.90
C LYS A 44 -9.09 9.88 -15.48
N CYS A 45 -9.28 8.81 -14.71
CA CYS A 45 -9.57 8.94 -13.30
C CYS A 45 -8.25 9.22 -12.53
N PHE A 46 -8.23 10.29 -11.74
CA PHE A 46 -7.06 10.65 -10.93
C PHE A 46 -6.93 9.80 -9.65
N ALA A 47 -8.01 9.11 -9.25
CA ALA A 47 -8.00 8.27 -8.06
C ALA A 47 -7.56 6.82 -8.33
N CYS A 48 -8.01 6.23 -9.47
CA CYS A 48 -7.67 4.84 -9.83
C CYS A 48 -6.88 4.72 -11.14
N GLU A 49 -6.49 5.85 -11.73
CA GLU A 49 -5.69 5.99 -12.96
C GLU A 49 -6.26 5.37 -14.25
N LYS A 50 -7.44 4.74 -14.18
CA LYS A 50 -8.06 4.11 -15.35
C LYS A 50 -8.54 5.15 -16.38
N PRO A 51 -8.37 4.87 -17.70
CA PRO A 51 -8.89 5.73 -18.74
C PRO A 51 -10.43 5.70 -18.76
N ALA A 52 -11.05 6.79 -19.23
CA ALA A 52 -12.49 6.89 -19.41
C ALA A 52 -12.79 7.58 -20.76
N PHE A 53 -13.86 7.19 -21.43
CA PHE A 53 -14.30 7.73 -22.73
C PHE A 53 -15.67 8.37 -22.61
N LEU A 54 -15.97 9.35 -23.47
CA LEU A 54 -17.22 10.14 -23.43
C LEU A 54 -18.50 9.31 -23.47
N ASP A 55 -18.49 8.20 -24.18
CA ASP A 55 -19.62 7.26 -24.31
C ASP A 55 -19.92 6.47 -23.02
N GLN A 56 -18.99 6.49 -22.06
CA GLN A 56 -19.13 5.83 -20.75
C GLN A 56 -19.69 6.74 -19.67
N PHE A 57 -19.93 8.02 -19.96
CA PHE A 57 -20.52 8.97 -19.02
C PHE A 57 -22.03 8.91 -19.07
N ASP A 58 -22.65 8.80 -17.90
CA ASP A 58 -24.08 8.91 -17.77
C ASP A 58 -24.49 10.37 -18.02
N SER A 59 -25.19 10.62 -19.13
CA SER A 59 -25.66 11.96 -19.55
C SER A 59 -26.65 12.60 -18.54
N SER A 60 -27.17 11.81 -17.60
CA SER A 60 -28.05 12.29 -16.52
C SER A 60 -27.28 12.88 -15.33
N VAL A 61 -25.95 12.61 -15.20
CA VAL A 61 -25.13 13.12 -14.11
C VAL A 61 -24.55 14.48 -14.50
N LYS A 62 -24.99 15.54 -13.83
CA LYS A 62 -24.43 16.88 -14.03
C LYS A 62 -22.94 16.86 -13.64
N PRO A 63 -22.03 17.34 -14.53
CA PRO A 63 -20.63 17.44 -14.23
C PRO A 63 -20.42 18.40 -13.05
N LYS A 64 -19.54 18.04 -12.14
CA LYS A 64 -19.03 19.01 -11.15
C LYS A 64 -18.02 19.90 -11.85
N TYR A 65 -18.43 21.09 -12.23
CA TYR A 65 -17.51 22.09 -12.77
C TYR A 65 -16.58 22.57 -11.64
N LYS A 66 -15.30 22.26 -11.73
CA LYS A 66 -14.29 23.17 -11.21
C LYS A 66 -13.99 24.14 -12.35
N THR A 67 -14.54 25.32 -12.27
CA THR A 67 -14.13 26.40 -13.16
C THR A 67 -12.62 26.62 -12.99
N ASN A 68 -11.83 26.18 -14.00
CA ASN A 68 -10.59 26.87 -14.26
C ASN A 68 -10.98 28.23 -14.85
N ASN A 69 -11.40 29.12 -13.99
CA ASN A 69 -11.35 30.53 -14.31
C ASN A 69 -9.87 30.91 -14.31
N ASN A 70 -9.22 30.73 -15.49
CA ASN A 70 -8.15 31.60 -15.94
C ASN A 70 -8.72 32.97 -16.37
N GLU A 71 -9.86 33.38 -15.88
CA GLU A 71 -10.05 34.76 -15.54
C GLU A 71 -9.03 35.00 -14.41
N LYS A 72 -8.01 35.77 -14.69
CA LYS A 72 -7.31 36.55 -13.69
C LYS A 72 -8.41 37.18 -12.86
N ASP A 73 -8.83 36.46 -11.80
CA ASP A 73 -9.43 37.10 -10.66
C ASP A 73 -8.34 38.08 -10.26
N MET A 74 -8.54 39.32 -10.64
CA MET A 74 -7.77 40.47 -10.15
C MET A 74 -8.18 40.63 -8.68
N SER A 75 -7.94 39.54 -7.88
CA SER A 75 -7.81 39.71 -6.46
C SER A 75 -6.54 40.52 -6.31
N THR A 76 -6.70 41.74 -5.89
CA THR A 76 -5.67 42.68 -5.48
C THR A 76 -4.86 42.19 -4.27
N ASP A 77 -4.85 40.89 -4.02
CA ASP A 77 -4.10 40.24 -2.94
C ASP A 77 -2.61 40.28 -3.25
N THR A 78 -2.00 41.40 -3.02
CA THR A 78 -0.55 41.50 -2.96
C THR A 78 -0.09 41.09 -1.56
N LEU A 79 1.15 40.61 -1.41
CA LEU A 79 1.72 40.28 -0.08
C LEU A 79 1.58 41.48 0.88
N GLN A 80 1.69 42.68 0.36
CA GLN A 80 1.61 43.92 1.14
C GLN A 80 0.18 44.25 1.59
N SER A 81 -0.84 43.96 0.75
CA SER A 81 -2.25 44.13 1.15
C SER A 81 -2.65 43.13 2.23
N ILE A 82 -2.25 41.84 2.08
CA ILE A 82 -2.55 40.80 3.07
C ILE A 82 -1.86 41.08 4.41
N ALA A 83 -0.64 41.59 4.40
CA ALA A 83 0.08 42.00 5.63
C ALA A 83 -0.72 42.97 6.48
N ASN A 84 -1.54 43.83 5.86
CA ASN A 84 -2.38 44.82 6.52
C ASN A 84 -3.76 44.28 6.94
N TYR A 85 -4.11 43.01 6.58
CA TYR A 85 -5.37 42.42 7.00
C TYR A 85 -5.40 42.21 8.52
N ASP A 86 -6.59 42.21 9.08
CA ASP A 86 -6.79 41.86 10.49
C ASP A 86 -6.43 40.39 10.75
N SER A 87 -6.19 40.09 12.01
CA SER A 87 -6.21 38.75 12.53
C SER A 87 -7.46 38.51 13.37
N ALA A 88 -7.93 37.27 13.39
CA ALA A 88 -9.08 36.88 14.18
C ALA A 88 -8.89 35.47 14.74
N GLY A 89 -9.58 35.18 15.84
CA GLY A 89 -9.72 33.82 16.33
C GLY A 89 -10.67 33.00 15.46
N VAL A 90 -10.58 31.67 15.57
CA VAL A 90 -11.46 30.70 14.86
C VAL A 90 -12.45 30.13 15.85
N ARG A 91 -13.67 30.73 15.91
CA ARG A 91 -14.70 30.39 16.90
C ARG A 91 -15.07 28.92 16.93
N GLU A 92 -15.30 28.34 15.78
CA GLU A 92 -15.71 26.94 15.62
C GLU A 92 -14.68 25.95 16.18
N ARG A 93 -13.43 26.37 16.28
CA ARG A 93 -12.31 25.58 16.81
C ARG A 93 -11.81 26.10 18.16
N GLN A 94 -12.51 27.08 18.76
CA GLN A 94 -12.16 27.73 20.03
C GLN A 94 -10.74 28.34 20.06
N LEU A 95 -10.18 28.68 18.89
CA LEU A 95 -8.87 29.32 18.82
C LEU A 95 -8.96 30.81 19.05
N THR A 96 -8.14 31.33 19.96
CA THR A 96 -8.14 32.74 20.29
C THR A 96 -7.40 33.56 19.23
N LYS A 97 -7.73 34.85 19.15
CA LYS A 97 -6.99 35.81 18.32
C LYS A 97 -5.50 35.79 18.67
N THR A 98 -5.16 35.74 19.95
CA THR A 98 -3.78 35.73 20.42
C THR A 98 -2.97 34.58 19.83
N ALA A 99 -3.50 33.33 19.82
CA ALA A 99 -2.82 32.18 19.24
C ALA A 99 -2.68 32.33 17.72
N CYS A 100 -3.69 32.85 17.03
CA CYS A 100 -3.64 33.11 15.60
C CYS A 100 -2.63 34.23 15.24
N ASP A 101 -2.58 35.27 16.02
CA ASP A 101 -1.64 36.38 15.84
C ASP A 101 -0.18 35.94 16.00
N MET A 102 0.10 35.03 16.93
CA MET A 102 1.46 34.49 17.10
C MET A 102 1.99 33.82 15.83
N TYR A 103 1.13 33.24 15.02
CA TYR A 103 1.51 32.64 13.74
C TYR A 103 1.37 33.58 12.55
N GLY A 104 1.02 34.88 12.80
CA GLY A 104 0.80 35.87 11.74
C GLY A 104 -0.38 35.55 10.83
N MET A 105 -1.34 34.69 11.28
CA MET A 105 -2.53 34.39 10.53
C MET A 105 -3.35 35.64 10.26
N LYS A 106 -3.80 35.81 9.02
CA LYS A 106 -4.64 36.95 8.59
C LYS A 106 -5.99 36.44 8.11
N VAL A 107 -7.01 37.32 8.15
CA VAL A 107 -8.36 37.00 7.69
C VAL A 107 -8.84 38.00 6.66
N GLU A 108 -9.53 37.53 5.65
CA GLU A 108 -10.31 38.34 4.73
C GLU A 108 -11.75 38.39 5.21
N ARG A 109 -12.36 39.55 5.10
CA ARG A 109 -13.77 39.73 5.47
C ARG A 109 -14.60 40.13 4.25
N GLY A 110 -15.77 39.56 4.16
CA GLY A 110 -16.76 39.99 3.21
C GLY A 110 -17.42 41.31 3.58
N THR A 111 -18.34 41.78 2.74
CA THR A 111 -19.01 43.07 2.90
C THR A 111 -19.88 43.14 4.15
N SER A 112 -20.38 42.00 4.65
CA SER A 112 -21.16 41.90 5.89
C SER A 112 -20.31 41.62 7.14
N GLY A 113 -18.94 41.59 6.97
CA GLY A 113 -17.99 41.41 8.07
C GLY A 113 -17.67 39.95 8.41
N GLU A 114 -18.29 38.97 7.74
CA GLU A 114 -17.98 37.55 7.85
C GLU A 114 -16.57 37.25 7.35
N ILE A 115 -15.92 36.22 7.91
CA ILE A 115 -14.61 35.78 7.46
C ILE A 115 -14.81 34.88 6.22
N THR A 116 -14.24 35.31 5.10
CA THR A 116 -14.32 34.62 3.81
C THR A 116 -13.08 33.78 3.49
N ALA A 117 -11.93 34.13 4.07
CA ALA A 117 -10.70 33.38 3.92
C ALA A 117 -9.75 33.57 5.12
N HIS A 118 -8.91 32.53 5.32
CA HIS A 118 -7.72 32.61 6.19
C HIS A 118 -6.46 32.61 5.32
N TYR A 119 -5.45 33.37 5.77
CA TYR A 119 -4.13 33.43 5.15
C TYR A 119 -3.06 33.01 6.16
N TYR A 120 -2.31 31.99 5.82
CA TYR A 120 -1.21 31.45 6.62
C TYR A 120 0.11 31.86 5.99
N PRO A 121 0.95 32.67 6.69
CA PRO A 121 2.21 33.13 6.14
C PRO A 121 3.25 32.01 6.08
N TYR A 122 4.01 32.02 5.02
CA TYR A 122 5.21 31.19 4.85
C TYR A 122 6.42 32.09 4.66
N THR A 123 7.52 31.71 5.29
CA THR A 123 8.71 32.54 5.41
C THR A 123 9.94 31.89 4.77
N VAL A 124 10.92 32.71 4.43
CA VAL A 124 12.29 32.37 4.09
C VAL A 124 13.19 33.28 4.90
N LYS A 125 14.03 32.70 5.76
CA LYS A 125 14.85 33.47 6.73
C LYS A 125 14.04 34.49 7.54
N GLY A 126 12.84 34.07 7.96
CA GLY A 126 11.92 34.90 8.75
C GLY A 126 11.15 35.96 7.98
N ALA A 127 11.44 36.21 6.70
CA ALA A 127 10.71 37.15 5.87
C ALA A 127 9.56 36.45 5.14
N VAL A 128 8.33 37.00 5.18
CA VAL A 128 7.16 36.45 4.50
C VAL A 128 7.35 36.54 2.99
N VAL A 129 7.30 35.39 2.32
CA VAL A 129 7.42 35.27 0.86
C VAL A 129 6.11 34.88 0.19
N GLY A 130 5.15 34.40 0.96
CA GLY A 130 3.84 34.00 0.45
C GLY A 130 2.85 33.64 1.55
N TYR A 131 1.61 33.47 1.14
CA TYR A 131 0.52 33.03 2.01
C TYR A 131 -0.21 31.85 1.38
N LYS A 132 -0.54 30.83 2.20
CA LYS A 132 -1.53 29.83 1.84
C LYS A 132 -2.90 30.38 2.21
N LYS A 133 -3.73 30.67 1.20
CA LYS A 133 -5.10 31.16 1.36
C LYS A 133 -6.04 29.96 1.48
N ARG A 134 -6.82 29.87 2.56
CA ARG A 134 -7.90 28.91 2.74
C ARG A 134 -9.22 29.63 2.59
N LEU A 135 -9.96 29.27 1.54
CA LEU A 135 -11.31 29.75 1.26
C LEU A 135 -12.37 28.89 1.97
N PHE A 136 -13.56 29.44 2.13
CA PHE A 136 -14.75 28.71 2.61
C PHE A 136 -15.81 28.60 1.49
N PRO A 137 -16.35 27.38 1.20
CA PRO A 137 -15.97 26.06 1.76
C PRO A 137 -14.52 25.69 1.42
N LYS A 138 -13.97 24.63 2.02
CA LYS A 138 -12.56 24.24 2.01
C LYS A 138 -11.96 24.18 0.61
N ASP A 139 -11.26 25.25 0.19
CA ASP A 139 -10.40 25.33 -0.99
C ASP A 139 -9.10 26.04 -0.62
N PHE A 140 -8.00 25.75 -1.30
CA PHE A 140 -6.70 26.32 -0.99
C PHE A 140 -6.08 26.96 -2.23
N ARG A 141 -5.53 28.19 -2.04
CA ARG A 141 -4.80 28.90 -3.08
C ARG A 141 -3.47 29.41 -2.54
N ALA A 142 -2.48 29.51 -3.41
CA ALA A 142 -1.19 30.12 -3.09
C ALA A 142 -1.20 31.60 -3.51
N VAL A 143 -0.69 32.47 -2.64
CA VAL A 143 -0.42 33.88 -2.94
C VAL A 143 1.06 34.12 -2.67
N GLY A 144 1.82 34.64 -3.64
CA GLY A 144 3.26 34.78 -3.56
C GLY A 144 4.02 33.49 -3.88
N ASP A 145 5.26 33.35 -3.40
CA ASP A 145 6.17 32.27 -3.75
C ASP A 145 6.16 31.13 -2.72
N LEU A 146 5.14 30.28 -2.76
CA LEU A 146 5.07 29.04 -1.95
C LEU A 146 5.81 27.84 -2.56
N LYS A 147 6.48 28.02 -3.71
CA LYS A 147 7.33 27.00 -4.33
C LYS A 147 8.82 27.27 -4.11
N HIS A 148 9.15 28.25 -3.28
CA HIS A 148 10.53 28.59 -2.98
C HIS A 148 11.29 27.43 -2.38
N ALA A 149 12.49 27.16 -2.89
CA ALA A 149 13.30 25.98 -2.50
C ALA A 149 13.78 26.00 -1.04
N LYS A 150 13.68 27.14 -0.33
CA LYS A 150 14.11 27.31 1.07
C LYS A 150 12.95 27.75 1.96
N LEU A 151 11.74 27.30 1.64
CA LEU A 151 10.56 27.63 2.41
C LEU A 151 10.68 27.04 3.83
N GLU A 152 10.42 27.84 4.83
CA GLU A 152 10.37 27.43 6.23
C GLU A 152 9.04 26.73 6.54
N LEU A 153 9.02 25.85 7.56
CA LEU A 153 7.79 25.28 8.11
C LEU A 153 6.91 26.42 8.66
N PHE A 154 5.60 26.26 8.60
CA PHE A 154 4.69 27.23 9.18
C PHE A 154 4.97 27.44 10.67
N GLY A 155 5.25 28.67 11.09
CA GLY A 155 5.61 29.00 12.46
C GLY A 155 7.10 28.85 12.82
N GLN A 156 7.94 28.32 11.92
CA GLN A 156 9.36 28.02 12.20
C GLN A 156 10.16 29.24 12.66
N SER A 157 9.93 30.39 12.06
CA SER A 157 10.66 31.62 12.35
C SER A 157 10.63 32.06 13.82
N GLN A 158 9.68 31.54 14.60
CA GLN A 158 9.53 31.84 16.04
C GLN A 158 10.46 30.97 16.92
N PHE A 159 11.01 29.87 16.40
CA PHE A 159 11.69 28.84 17.20
C PHE A 159 13.10 28.52 16.69
N MET A 160 13.75 29.46 16.04
CA MET A 160 15.06 29.28 15.40
C MET A 160 16.22 28.90 16.36
N GLN A 161 16.02 29.09 17.68
CA GLN A 161 17.05 28.78 18.67
C GLN A 161 17.14 27.30 19.04
N GLY A 162 16.25 26.45 18.48
CA GLY A 162 16.17 25.06 18.88
C GLY A 162 15.61 24.88 20.30
N GLY A 163 15.80 23.70 20.87
CA GLY A 163 15.32 23.39 22.22
C GLY A 163 15.14 21.91 22.50
N PHE A 164 14.46 21.58 23.61
CA PHE A 164 14.27 20.21 24.00
C PHE A 164 13.25 19.47 23.11
N LYS A 165 12.09 20.07 22.85
CA LYS A 165 11.01 19.44 22.05
C LYS A 165 10.41 20.41 21.06
N ILE A 166 10.06 19.90 19.88
CA ILE A 166 9.20 20.57 18.90
C ILE A 166 8.10 19.63 18.44
N VAL A 167 6.88 20.16 18.22
CA VAL A 167 5.76 19.42 17.64
C VAL A 167 5.59 19.80 16.18
N ILE A 168 5.35 18.82 15.32
CA ILE A 168 5.01 19.01 13.90
C ILE A 168 3.60 18.46 13.67
N THR A 169 2.73 19.28 13.08
CA THR A 169 1.36 18.92 12.66
C THR A 169 1.22 18.93 11.14
N GLU A 170 0.13 18.36 10.62
CA GLU A 170 -0.15 18.39 9.17
C GLU A 170 -0.72 19.72 8.70
N GLY A 171 -1.53 20.38 9.53
CA GLY A 171 -2.25 21.58 9.17
C GLY A 171 -1.85 22.79 9.98
N GLU A 172 -2.01 23.98 9.40
CA GLU A 172 -1.68 25.26 10.06
C GLU A 172 -2.58 25.52 11.27
N LEU A 173 -3.88 25.20 11.16
CA LEU A 173 -4.81 25.36 12.29
C LEU A 173 -4.52 24.37 13.41
N ASP A 174 -3.99 23.19 13.08
CA ASP A 174 -3.61 22.19 14.07
C ASP A 174 -2.39 22.64 14.87
N ALA A 175 -1.42 23.28 14.21
CA ALA A 175 -0.30 23.92 14.90
C ALA A 175 -0.79 25.01 15.86
N ILE A 176 -1.73 25.84 15.42
CA ILE A 176 -2.33 26.89 16.26
C ILE A 176 -3.11 26.28 17.44
N ALA A 177 -3.82 25.15 17.22
CA ALA A 177 -4.56 24.46 18.28
C ALA A 177 -3.62 23.86 19.34
N VAL A 178 -2.53 23.21 18.92
CA VAL A 178 -1.49 22.74 19.85
C VAL A 178 -0.87 23.91 20.62
N GLN A 179 -0.53 24.99 19.94
CA GLN A 179 0.00 26.21 20.58
C GLN A 179 -0.98 26.78 21.59
N GLN A 180 -2.28 26.87 21.24
CA GLN A 180 -3.32 27.36 22.13
C GLN A 180 -3.43 26.50 23.38
N ALA A 181 -3.43 25.16 23.22
CA ALA A 181 -3.47 24.23 24.35
C ALA A 181 -2.30 24.42 25.32
N MET A 182 -1.10 24.62 24.76
CA MET A 182 0.10 24.84 25.58
C MET A 182 0.09 26.23 26.26
N LEU A 183 -0.43 27.24 25.58
CA LEU A 183 -0.65 28.57 26.18
C LEU A 183 -1.67 28.53 27.33
N ASP A 184 -2.74 27.77 27.18
CA ASP A 184 -3.78 27.67 28.22
C ASP A 184 -3.21 27.02 29.51
N ILE A 185 -2.28 26.05 29.35
CA ILE A 185 -1.70 25.34 30.49
C ILE A 185 -0.48 26.09 31.07
N TYR A 186 0.48 26.46 30.22
CA TYR A 186 1.80 26.92 30.66
C TYR A 186 1.98 28.42 30.60
N LYS A 187 1.04 29.15 29.96
CA LYS A 187 1.12 30.61 29.73
C LYS A 187 2.41 31.03 28.97
N LYS A 188 3.00 30.08 28.22
CA LYS A 188 4.26 30.27 27.46
C LYS A 188 4.12 29.72 26.07
N PRO A 189 4.75 30.31 25.04
CA PRO A 189 4.87 29.68 23.74
C PRO A 189 5.55 28.32 23.84
N TYR A 190 5.12 27.39 23.00
CA TYR A 190 5.70 26.08 22.87
C TYR A 190 6.15 25.86 21.40
N PRO A 191 7.30 25.21 21.13
CA PRO A 191 7.73 25.02 19.76
C PRO A 191 6.76 24.09 19.01
N VAL A 192 5.97 24.68 18.13
CA VAL A 192 5.01 23.97 17.25
C VAL A 192 5.10 24.54 15.86
N VAL A 193 5.20 23.66 14.87
CA VAL A 193 5.25 24.00 13.45
C VAL A 193 4.32 23.08 12.66
N SER A 194 3.96 23.45 11.43
CA SER A 194 3.28 22.51 10.55
C SER A 194 3.90 22.43 9.17
N ILE A 195 3.66 21.31 8.50
CA ILE A 195 3.90 21.15 7.07
C ILE A 195 2.73 21.78 6.29
N PRO A 196 2.95 22.25 5.03
CA PRO A 196 1.87 22.83 4.23
C PRO A 196 0.84 21.79 3.75
N SER A 197 1.22 20.54 3.67
CA SER A 197 0.34 19.38 3.42
C SER A 197 1.11 18.08 3.61
N SER A 198 0.42 16.99 3.96
CA SER A 198 0.97 15.62 4.08
C SER A 198 1.65 15.11 2.81
N SER A 199 1.28 15.61 1.65
CA SER A 199 1.93 15.26 0.37
C SER A 199 3.24 16.00 0.11
N ASN A 200 3.54 17.10 0.84
CA ASN A 200 4.75 17.92 0.63
C ASN A 200 5.86 17.60 1.64
N MET A 201 6.38 16.38 1.63
CA MET A 201 7.48 15.96 2.50
C MET A 201 8.84 16.61 2.15
N LYS A 202 8.96 17.23 0.97
CA LYS A 202 10.19 17.91 0.55
C LYS A 202 10.59 19.02 1.51
N ILE A 203 9.61 19.73 2.07
CA ILE A 203 9.86 20.82 3.04
C ILE A 203 10.58 20.30 4.30
N LEU A 204 10.32 19.04 4.72
CA LEU A 204 11.03 18.46 5.86
C LEU A 204 12.50 18.14 5.52
N VAL A 205 12.81 17.78 4.27
CA VAL A 205 14.18 17.59 3.81
C VAL A 205 14.96 18.92 3.88
N GLU A 206 14.33 19.98 3.41
CA GLU A 206 14.92 21.33 3.36
C GLU A 206 15.12 21.94 4.75
N ASN A 207 14.27 21.57 5.73
CA ASN A 207 14.32 22.06 7.10
C ASN A 207 14.84 21.04 8.13
N ARG A 208 15.46 19.95 7.65
CA ARG A 208 15.97 18.89 8.52
C ARG A 208 16.98 19.41 9.55
N ASP A 209 17.90 20.26 9.14
CA ASP A 209 18.92 20.81 10.03
C ASP A 209 18.31 21.64 11.16
N PHE A 210 17.27 22.43 10.85
CA PHE A 210 16.50 23.16 11.87
C PHE A 210 15.83 22.19 12.85
N LEU A 211 15.13 21.15 12.35
CA LEU A 211 14.45 20.16 13.19
C LEU A 211 15.44 19.42 14.10
N ARG A 212 16.65 19.18 13.65
CA ARG A 212 17.72 18.55 14.44
C ARG A 212 18.42 19.47 15.45
N THR A 213 18.01 20.74 15.56
CA THR A 213 18.39 21.59 16.69
C THR A 213 17.57 21.29 17.96
N PHE A 214 16.59 20.39 17.87
CA PHE A 214 15.79 19.91 18.98
C PHE A 214 16.22 18.50 19.38
N ASP A 215 16.16 18.18 20.68
CA ASP A 215 16.47 16.83 21.19
C ASP A 215 15.36 15.82 20.81
N GLU A 216 14.10 16.28 20.73
CA GLU A 216 12.94 15.47 20.39
C GLU A 216 12.02 16.19 19.39
N VAL A 217 11.69 15.48 18.31
CA VAL A 217 10.70 15.94 17.33
C VAL A 217 9.44 15.07 17.46
N ILE A 218 8.32 15.69 17.84
CA ILE A 218 7.06 14.97 18.05
C ILE A 218 6.17 15.16 16.83
N LEU A 219 5.90 14.09 16.12
CA LEU A 219 4.92 14.08 15.02
C LEU A 219 3.51 13.91 15.61
N MET A 220 2.63 14.86 15.36
CA MET A 220 1.23 14.88 15.78
C MET A 220 0.38 15.09 14.54
N PHE A 221 0.26 14.05 13.71
CA PHE A 221 -0.46 14.02 12.43
C PHE A 221 -1.85 13.44 12.61
N ASP A 222 -2.69 13.56 11.57
CA ASP A 222 -4.06 13.05 11.58
C ASP A 222 -4.07 11.53 11.84
N GLN A 223 -5.08 11.05 12.59
CA GLN A 223 -5.17 9.64 13.01
C GLN A 223 -5.88 8.79 11.95
N ASP A 224 -5.39 8.85 10.71
CA ASP A 224 -5.89 8.08 9.56
C ASP A 224 -4.73 7.39 8.81
N GLU A 225 -5.06 6.59 7.79
CA GLU A 225 -4.06 5.86 6.99
C GLU A 225 -3.10 6.80 6.26
N ALA A 226 -3.55 7.98 5.86
CA ALA A 226 -2.69 8.98 5.20
C ALA A 226 -1.70 9.59 6.18
N GLY A 227 -2.14 9.90 7.41
CA GLY A 227 -1.30 10.38 8.51
C GLY A 227 -0.26 9.35 8.93
N ASP A 228 -0.59 8.06 9.03
CA ASP A 228 0.38 6.99 9.33
C ASP A 228 1.48 6.88 8.26
N LYS A 229 1.12 7.00 6.98
CA LYS A 229 2.09 7.05 5.87
C LYS A 229 2.97 8.31 5.95
N ALA A 230 2.36 9.44 6.28
CA ALA A 230 3.06 10.71 6.47
C ALA A 230 4.03 10.66 7.65
N VAL A 231 3.65 10.08 8.78
CA VAL A 231 4.53 9.82 9.95
C VAL A 231 5.75 9.00 9.53
N THR A 232 5.53 7.90 8.79
CA THR A 232 6.62 7.03 8.32
C THR A 232 7.61 7.78 7.43
N ALA A 233 7.10 8.58 6.48
CA ALA A 233 7.92 9.38 5.58
C ALA A 233 8.69 10.49 6.33
N ALA A 234 8.02 11.22 7.22
CA ALA A 234 8.62 12.27 8.03
C ALA A 234 9.72 11.73 8.96
N ALA A 235 9.47 10.61 9.65
CA ALA A 235 10.45 9.98 10.54
C ALA A 235 11.72 9.53 9.80
N LYS A 236 11.57 9.01 8.58
CA LYS A 236 12.71 8.65 7.71
C LYS A 236 13.55 9.86 7.31
N ILE A 237 12.91 11.00 7.03
CA ILE A 237 13.58 12.23 6.61
C ILE A 237 14.30 12.89 7.79
N ILE A 238 13.64 13.04 8.92
CA ILE A 238 14.17 13.75 10.11
C ILE A 238 15.27 12.92 10.79
N GLY A 239 15.04 11.63 10.92
CA GLY A 239 15.90 10.67 11.62
C GLY A 239 15.16 10.04 12.80
N TRP A 240 15.15 8.70 12.86
CA TRP A 240 14.38 7.92 13.84
C TRP A 240 14.88 8.10 15.28
N ASP A 241 16.12 8.55 15.43
CA ASP A 241 16.80 8.73 16.71
C ASP A 241 16.12 9.76 17.61
N ILE A 242 15.61 10.86 17.02
CA ILE A 242 14.96 11.98 17.73
C ILE A 242 13.44 12.03 17.55
N VAL A 243 12.87 11.20 16.68
CA VAL A 243 11.43 11.25 16.37
C VAL A 243 10.59 10.46 17.36
N LYS A 244 9.54 11.09 17.85
CA LYS A 244 8.44 10.49 18.61
C LYS A 244 7.11 10.72 17.91
N VAL A 245 6.13 9.87 18.14
CA VAL A 245 4.77 9.98 17.61
C VAL A 245 3.80 10.19 18.76
N ALA A 246 3.03 11.26 18.67
CA ALA A 246 1.92 11.52 19.59
C ALA A 246 0.64 10.94 19.01
N LYS A 247 -0.02 10.05 19.74
CA LYS A 247 -1.34 9.52 19.41
C LYS A 247 -2.42 10.36 20.07
N LEU A 248 -3.42 10.74 19.28
CA LEU A 248 -4.60 11.47 19.75
C LEU A 248 -5.80 10.52 19.87
N PRO A 249 -6.73 10.75 20.81
CA PRO A 249 -7.99 10.02 20.84
C PRO A 249 -8.99 10.51 19.78
N GLU A 250 -8.76 11.68 19.21
CA GLU A 250 -9.54 12.32 18.13
C GLU A 250 -8.74 12.28 16.82
N ASN A 251 -9.40 12.61 15.71
CA ASN A 251 -8.76 12.50 14.39
C ASN A 251 -7.63 13.52 14.18
N ASP A 252 -7.80 14.73 14.63
CA ASP A 252 -6.83 15.81 14.45
C ASP A 252 -6.61 16.63 15.74
N PRO A 253 -5.52 17.43 15.82
CA PRO A 253 -5.25 18.29 16.98
C PRO A 253 -6.33 19.33 17.28
N CYS A 254 -7.03 19.85 16.28
CA CYS A 254 -8.12 20.79 16.49
C CYS A 254 -9.30 20.13 17.20
N GLU A 255 -9.68 18.91 16.80
CA GLU A 255 -10.75 18.14 17.46
C GLU A 255 -10.33 17.73 18.87
N ALA A 256 -9.08 17.32 19.05
CA ALA A 256 -8.54 16.99 20.37
C ALA A 256 -8.53 18.20 21.31
N TYR A 257 -8.21 19.40 20.82
CA TYR A 257 -8.26 20.63 21.61
C TYR A 257 -9.68 20.96 22.09
N LEU A 258 -10.71 20.71 21.29
CA LEU A 258 -12.12 20.90 21.69
C LEU A 258 -12.54 20.01 22.89
N LYS A 259 -11.84 18.89 23.13
CA LYS A 259 -12.02 18.03 24.32
C LYS A 259 -11.26 18.56 25.54
N GLY A 260 -10.35 19.50 25.33
CA GLY A 260 -9.62 20.21 26.37
C GLY A 260 -8.09 20.20 26.16
N PRO A 261 -7.40 21.22 26.63
CA PRO A 261 -5.97 21.40 26.41
C PRO A 261 -5.10 20.26 26.98
N LYS A 262 -5.57 19.58 28.05
CA LYS A 262 -4.88 18.43 28.66
C LYS A 262 -4.78 17.23 27.73
N VAL A 263 -5.70 17.07 26.78
CA VAL A 263 -5.63 15.98 25.78
C VAL A 263 -4.38 16.13 24.94
N ILE A 264 -4.15 17.34 24.41
CA ILE A 264 -2.94 17.68 23.65
C ILE A 264 -1.68 17.49 24.51
N GLN A 265 -1.69 18.03 25.74
CA GLN A 265 -0.55 17.91 26.65
C GLN A 265 -0.20 16.43 26.91
N SER A 266 -1.20 15.61 27.22
CA SER A 266 -0.99 14.18 27.47
C SER A 266 -0.42 13.45 26.24
N ALA A 267 -0.91 13.77 25.04
CA ALA A 267 -0.38 13.21 23.80
C ALA A 267 1.09 13.57 23.57
N ILE A 268 1.49 14.81 23.86
CA ILE A 268 2.89 15.25 23.75
C ILE A 268 3.78 14.53 24.78
N TRP A 269 3.32 14.39 26.03
CA TRP A 269 4.13 13.77 27.10
C TRP A 269 4.23 12.25 26.96
N ASN A 270 3.18 11.61 26.45
CA ASN A 270 3.14 10.16 26.22
C ASN A 270 3.59 9.77 24.83
N ALA A 271 4.15 10.71 24.03
CA ALA A 271 4.63 10.43 22.69
C ALA A 271 5.71 9.32 22.71
N GLN A 272 5.49 8.26 21.93
CA GLN A 272 6.35 7.09 21.87
C GLN A 272 7.44 7.27 20.81
N LYS A 273 8.64 6.74 21.07
CA LYS A 273 9.69 6.72 20.05
C LYS A 273 9.19 6.05 18.79
N TYR A 274 9.38 6.71 17.65
CA TYR A 274 9.07 6.08 16.37
C TYR A 274 9.90 4.81 16.20
N ALA A 275 9.23 3.72 15.88
CA ALA A 275 9.87 2.49 15.43
C ALA A 275 9.19 2.06 14.13
N PRO A 276 9.95 1.78 13.04
CA PRO A 276 9.36 1.15 11.86
C PRO A 276 8.59 -0.11 12.25
N ALA A 277 7.47 -0.38 11.57
CA ALA A 277 6.63 -1.56 11.85
C ALA A 277 7.42 -2.89 11.80
N SER A 278 8.56 -2.90 11.10
CA SER A 278 9.48 -4.05 11.05
C SER A 278 10.33 -4.24 12.32
N ILE A 279 10.35 -3.25 13.25
CA ILE A 279 11.11 -3.33 14.50
C ILE A 279 10.14 -3.55 15.65
N VAL A 280 10.03 -4.80 16.08
CA VAL A 280 9.18 -5.22 17.20
C VAL A 280 9.99 -5.26 18.47
N ARG A 281 9.44 -4.82 19.62
CA ARG A 281 10.11 -4.79 20.91
C ARG A 281 9.17 -5.15 22.07
N GLY A 282 9.76 -5.68 23.14
CA GLY A 282 9.05 -5.88 24.40
C GLY A 282 7.82 -6.78 24.29
N GLU A 283 6.70 -6.34 24.81
CA GLU A 283 5.47 -7.10 24.89
C GLU A 283 4.93 -7.55 23.53
N SER A 284 5.11 -6.75 22.48
CA SER A 284 4.69 -7.14 21.12
C SER A 284 5.42 -8.40 20.60
N ILE A 285 6.64 -8.69 21.09
CA ILE A 285 7.32 -9.95 20.77
C ILE A 285 6.63 -11.12 21.49
N TRP A 286 6.20 -10.89 22.73
CA TRP A 286 5.46 -11.89 23.49
C TRP A 286 4.10 -12.19 22.86
N GLU A 287 3.37 -11.18 22.43
CA GLU A 287 2.12 -11.32 21.69
C GLU A 287 2.31 -12.14 20.40
N ALA A 288 3.31 -11.79 19.58
CA ALA A 288 3.65 -12.53 18.36
C ALA A 288 4.05 -13.99 18.66
N TYR A 289 4.77 -14.24 19.77
CA TYR A 289 5.10 -15.59 20.21
C TYR A 289 3.84 -16.38 20.62
N GLN A 290 2.91 -15.77 21.37
CA GLN A 290 1.66 -16.41 21.76
C GLN A 290 0.80 -16.74 20.56
N GLU A 291 0.68 -15.82 19.61
CA GLU A 291 -0.05 -16.02 18.36
C GLU A 291 0.55 -17.20 17.57
N ARG A 292 1.89 -17.24 17.43
CA ARG A 292 2.59 -18.35 16.77
C ARG A 292 2.34 -19.68 17.47
N LYS A 293 2.31 -19.69 18.81
CA LYS A 293 2.06 -20.89 19.59
C LYS A 293 0.63 -21.40 19.47
N GLN A 294 -0.34 -20.51 19.23
CA GLN A 294 -1.74 -20.85 19.00
C GLN A 294 -2.04 -21.28 17.55
N THR A 295 -1.15 -20.99 16.62
CA THR A 295 -1.31 -21.38 15.21
C THR A 295 -1.32 -22.92 15.14
N LYS A 296 -2.48 -23.51 14.80
CA LYS A 296 -2.61 -24.94 14.62
C LYS A 296 -1.90 -25.39 13.36
N SER A 297 -1.14 -26.48 13.44
CA SER A 297 -0.63 -27.21 12.30
C SER A 297 -1.67 -28.22 11.81
N ILE A 298 -1.71 -28.43 10.50
CA ILE A 298 -2.49 -29.51 9.90
C ILE A 298 -1.55 -30.70 9.65
N PRO A 299 -1.87 -31.90 10.08
CA PRO A 299 -1.00 -33.04 9.88
C PRO A 299 -0.83 -33.38 8.38
N TYR A 300 0.29 -33.97 8.03
CA TYR A 300 0.46 -34.60 6.75
C TYR A 300 -0.37 -35.90 6.70
N PRO A 301 -0.77 -36.38 5.49
CA PRO A 301 -1.53 -37.62 5.33
C PRO A 301 -0.87 -38.83 6.05
N LYS A 302 -1.69 -39.81 6.46
CA LYS A 302 -1.20 -41.00 7.16
C LYS A 302 -0.07 -41.70 6.44
N CYS A 303 -0.08 -41.72 5.11
CA CYS A 303 1.01 -42.32 4.30
C CYS A 303 2.35 -41.58 4.49
N LEU A 304 2.32 -40.37 5.04
CA LEU A 304 3.48 -39.52 5.32
C LEU A 304 3.66 -39.25 6.83
N GLU A 305 3.17 -40.13 7.72
CA GLU A 305 3.19 -39.94 9.18
C GLU A 305 4.59 -39.62 9.75
N GLY A 306 5.63 -40.15 9.11
CA GLY A 306 7.01 -39.80 9.46
C GLY A 306 7.34 -38.32 9.35
N LEU A 307 6.65 -37.56 8.52
CA LEU A 307 6.78 -36.12 8.41
C LEU A 307 6.18 -35.41 9.63
N ASN A 308 5.03 -35.88 10.12
CA ASN A 308 4.38 -35.29 11.30
C ASN A 308 5.27 -35.32 12.55
N THR A 309 6.04 -36.43 12.69
CA THR A 309 7.00 -36.54 13.82
C THR A 309 8.19 -35.57 13.70
N LYS A 310 8.57 -35.17 12.48
CA LYS A 310 9.77 -34.36 12.22
C LYS A 310 9.45 -32.87 12.03
N LEU A 311 8.31 -32.55 11.38
CA LEU A 311 8.00 -31.20 10.91
C LEU A 311 6.83 -30.58 11.67
N ASP A 312 6.15 -31.31 12.56
CA ASP A 312 4.98 -30.83 13.31
C ASP A 312 3.83 -30.33 12.41
N GLY A 313 3.67 -30.95 11.22
CA GLY A 313 2.59 -30.67 10.26
C GLY A 313 2.80 -29.43 9.38
N MET A 314 1.75 -29.07 8.64
CA MET A 314 1.69 -27.93 7.71
C MET A 314 1.19 -26.68 8.45
N ARG A 315 1.95 -25.60 8.42
CA ARG A 315 1.65 -24.35 9.16
C ARG A 315 1.58 -23.15 8.24
N LYS A 316 0.59 -22.31 8.45
CA LYS A 316 0.44 -21.04 7.72
C LYS A 316 1.68 -20.14 7.94
N GLY A 317 2.06 -19.38 6.92
CA GLY A 317 3.26 -18.55 6.91
C GLY A 317 4.53 -19.26 6.46
N GLU A 318 4.47 -20.53 6.02
CA GLU A 318 5.61 -21.35 5.60
C GLU A 318 5.54 -21.74 4.12
N ILE A 319 6.72 -21.85 3.50
CA ILE A 319 6.92 -22.43 2.17
C ILE A 319 7.58 -23.79 2.35
N VAL A 320 6.95 -24.84 1.88
CA VAL A 320 7.47 -26.21 1.93
C VAL A 320 7.74 -26.70 0.51
N LEU A 321 8.96 -27.13 0.26
CA LEU A 321 9.36 -27.66 -1.04
C LEU A 321 9.25 -29.17 -1.08
N PHE A 322 8.57 -29.68 -2.11
CA PHE A 322 8.52 -31.11 -2.45
C PHE A 322 9.31 -31.38 -3.73
N THR A 323 10.21 -32.32 -3.68
CA THR A 323 11.01 -32.69 -4.84
C THR A 323 11.31 -34.19 -4.84
N SER A 324 11.45 -34.78 -6.00
CA SER A 324 11.88 -36.17 -6.17
C SER A 324 12.18 -36.49 -7.64
N GLY A 325 12.67 -37.66 -7.98
CA GLY A 325 12.88 -38.14 -9.35
C GLY A 325 11.59 -38.09 -10.20
N THR A 326 11.74 -38.06 -11.51
CA THR A 326 10.61 -38.09 -12.44
C THR A 326 9.87 -39.44 -12.30
N GLY A 327 8.55 -39.45 -12.33
CA GLY A 327 7.74 -40.68 -12.20
C GLY A 327 7.66 -41.28 -10.79
N SER A 328 8.23 -40.63 -9.76
CA SER A 328 8.21 -41.10 -8.37
C SER A 328 6.89 -40.90 -7.61
N GLY A 329 5.87 -40.32 -8.26
CA GLY A 329 4.54 -40.11 -7.66
C GLY A 329 4.35 -38.75 -6.96
N LYS A 330 5.17 -37.74 -7.26
CA LYS A 330 5.05 -36.38 -6.67
C LYS A 330 3.64 -35.82 -6.74
N SER A 331 3.07 -35.78 -7.95
CA SER A 331 1.73 -35.19 -8.18
C SER A 331 0.64 -35.98 -7.45
N THR A 332 0.79 -37.32 -7.31
CA THR A 332 -0.14 -38.13 -6.51
C THR A 332 -0.02 -37.80 -5.02
N MET A 333 1.20 -37.73 -4.50
CA MET A 333 1.45 -37.36 -3.11
C MET A 333 0.88 -35.95 -2.77
N ILE A 334 1.01 -34.99 -3.68
CA ILE A 334 0.45 -33.65 -3.50
C ILE A 334 -1.07 -33.68 -3.45
N LYS A 335 -1.72 -34.51 -4.28
CA LYS A 335 -3.17 -34.70 -4.24
C LYS A 335 -3.63 -35.32 -2.91
N GLU A 336 -2.88 -36.28 -2.35
CA GLU A 336 -3.11 -36.78 -0.99
C GLU A 336 -3.02 -35.70 0.06
N ILE A 337 -2.04 -34.78 -0.05
CA ILE A 337 -1.92 -33.63 0.85
C ILE A 337 -3.14 -32.68 0.73
N VAL A 338 -3.61 -32.43 -0.50
CA VAL A 338 -4.81 -31.60 -0.72
C VAL A 338 -6.04 -32.25 -0.09
N LEU A 339 -6.22 -33.58 -0.24
CA LEU A 339 -7.34 -34.28 0.37
C LEU A 339 -7.26 -34.27 1.90
N GLU A 340 -6.08 -34.44 2.48
CA GLU A 340 -5.88 -34.32 3.93
C GLU A 340 -6.23 -32.89 4.42
N LEU A 341 -5.82 -31.84 3.70
CA LEU A 341 -6.19 -30.47 4.00
C LEU A 341 -7.71 -30.28 3.97
N GLN A 342 -8.41 -30.80 2.95
CA GLN A 342 -9.87 -30.76 2.88
C GLN A 342 -10.56 -31.48 4.05
N ALA A 343 -9.99 -32.60 4.52
CA ALA A 343 -10.52 -33.37 5.62
C ALA A 343 -10.25 -32.73 7.00
N SER A 344 -9.12 -32.03 7.14
CA SER A 344 -8.62 -31.52 8.43
C SER A 344 -8.89 -30.03 8.69
N THR A 345 -9.37 -29.27 7.69
CA THR A 345 -9.70 -27.85 7.84
C THR A 345 -10.90 -27.45 6.99
N GLU A 346 -11.59 -26.38 7.39
CA GLU A 346 -12.63 -25.72 6.61
C GLU A 346 -12.09 -24.62 5.68
N ASP A 347 -10.78 -24.40 5.69
CA ASP A 347 -10.13 -23.40 4.83
C ASP A 347 -10.18 -23.78 3.35
N SER A 348 -10.19 -22.77 2.48
CA SER A 348 -10.09 -22.99 1.03
C SER A 348 -8.64 -23.29 0.61
N ILE A 349 -8.52 -24.14 -0.42
CA ILE A 349 -7.24 -24.60 -0.96
C ILE A 349 -7.15 -24.18 -2.42
N GLY A 350 -6.07 -23.49 -2.79
CA GLY A 350 -5.76 -23.13 -4.16
C GLY A 350 -4.74 -24.08 -4.76
N MET A 351 -4.98 -24.61 -5.95
CA MET A 351 -4.00 -25.44 -6.66
C MET A 351 -3.72 -24.85 -8.04
N VAL A 352 -2.44 -24.61 -8.30
CA VAL A 352 -1.91 -24.10 -9.57
C VAL A 352 -1.09 -25.21 -10.21
N SER A 353 -1.63 -25.81 -11.25
CA SER A 353 -0.93 -26.84 -12.02
C SER A 353 -0.50 -26.26 -13.37
N LEU A 354 0.81 -26.15 -13.59
CA LEU A 354 1.35 -25.58 -14.82
C LEU A 354 1.58 -26.64 -15.91
N GLU A 355 1.51 -27.94 -15.57
CA GLU A 355 1.68 -29.06 -16.50
C GLU A 355 0.38 -29.76 -16.86
N GLU A 356 -0.62 -29.69 -16.00
CA GLU A 356 -1.86 -30.45 -16.14
C GLU A 356 -3.03 -29.49 -16.43
N SER A 357 -3.89 -29.87 -17.36
CA SER A 357 -5.17 -29.20 -17.54
C SER A 357 -6.08 -29.38 -16.31
N ILE A 358 -7.11 -28.54 -16.15
CA ILE A 358 -8.12 -28.71 -15.09
C ILE A 358 -8.77 -30.11 -15.20
N GLY A 359 -9.06 -30.58 -16.43
CA GLY A 359 -9.64 -31.89 -16.68
C GLY A 359 -8.74 -33.03 -16.21
N ASP A 360 -7.45 -32.98 -16.56
CA ASP A 360 -6.46 -33.99 -16.13
C ASP A 360 -6.29 -34.01 -14.60
N SER A 361 -6.26 -32.82 -13.99
CA SER A 361 -6.18 -32.73 -12.54
C SER A 361 -7.43 -33.29 -11.85
N ALA A 362 -8.63 -33.00 -12.38
CA ALA A 362 -9.88 -33.48 -11.84
C ALA A 362 -9.97 -35.03 -12.01
N GLU A 363 -9.63 -35.59 -13.19
CA GLU A 363 -9.60 -37.01 -13.44
C GLU A 363 -8.70 -37.75 -12.42
N LYS A 364 -7.50 -37.22 -12.16
CA LYS A 364 -6.57 -37.78 -11.17
C LYS A 364 -7.12 -37.77 -9.75
N PHE A 365 -7.86 -36.74 -9.34
CA PHE A 365 -8.55 -36.70 -8.04
C PHE A 365 -9.68 -37.73 -7.99
N ILE A 366 -10.52 -37.82 -9.04
CA ILE A 366 -11.66 -38.73 -9.11
C ILE A 366 -11.18 -40.18 -9.07
N THR A 367 -10.11 -40.51 -9.82
CA THR A 367 -9.55 -41.86 -9.85
C THR A 367 -8.99 -42.36 -8.50
N MET A 368 -8.71 -41.46 -7.55
CA MET A 368 -8.33 -41.86 -6.18
C MET A 368 -9.51 -42.45 -5.37
N PHE A 369 -10.74 -42.20 -5.79
CA PHE A 369 -11.97 -42.63 -5.11
C PHE A 369 -12.79 -43.63 -5.92
N THR A 370 -12.38 -43.95 -7.13
CA THR A 370 -13.12 -44.80 -8.01
C THR A 370 -12.39 -46.15 -8.25
N PRO A 371 -13.11 -47.28 -8.56
CA PRO A 371 -12.50 -48.49 -9.03
C PRO A 371 -11.86 -48.31 -10.43
N LYS A 372 -11.17 -49.32 -10.92
CA LYS A 372 -10.45 -49.27 -12.21
C LYS A 372 -11.34 -48.94 -13.42
N ASP A 373 -12.58 -49.44 -13.42
CA ASP A 373 -13.56 -49.21 -14.49
C ASP A 373 -14.86 -48.65 -13.85
N PRO A 374 -14.91 -47.35 -13.53
CA PRO A 374 -16.03 -46.78 -12.81
C PRO A 374 -17.26 -46.53 -13.71
N THR A 375 -18.43 -46.56 -13.09
CA THR A 375 -19.65 -46.04 -13.74
C THR A 375 -19.68 -44.51 -13.64
N MET A 376 -20.44 -43.88 -14.52
CA MET A 376 -20.65 -42.43 -14.48
C MET A 376 -21.19 -41.92 -13.12
N GLU A 377 -21.99 -42.74 -12.44
CA GLU A 377 -22.53 -42.44 -11.12
C GLU A 377 -21.42 -42.42 -10.06
N GLN A 378 -20.52 -43.43 -10.09
CA GLN A 378 -19.35 -43.49 -9.19
C GLN A 378 -18.37 -42.36 -9.44
N GLU A 379 -18.15 -41.96 -10.68
CA GLU A 379 -17.34 -40.75 -10.99
C GLU A 379 -17.99 -39.50 -10.47
N ARG A 380 -19.32 -39.38 -10.58
CA ARG A 380 -20.04 -38.19 -10.06
C ARG A 380 -20.00 -38.15 -8.54
N GLU A 381 -20.17 -39.27 -7.85
CA GLU A 381 -20.03 -39.34 -6.39
C GLU A 381 -18.62 -38.93 -5.93
N ALA A 382 -17.59 -39.44 -6.59
CA ALA A 382 -16.20 -39.11 -6.34
C ALA A 382 -15.93 -37.59 -6.59
N PHE A 383 -16.48 -37.06 -7.68
CA PHE A 383 -16.41 -35.62 -7.97
C PHE A 383 -17.05 -34.79 -6.86
N ASP A 384 -18.27 -35.14 -6.45
CA ASP A 384 -18.98 -34.41 -5.39
C ASP A 384 -18.24 -34.53 -4.05
N GLN A 385 -17.58 -35.62 -3.76
CA GLN A 385 -16.75 -35.78 -2.57
C GLN A 385 -15.53 -34.85 -2.58
N VAL A 386 -14.87 -34.65 -3.71
CA VAL A 386 -13.66 -33.83 -3.82
C VAL A 386 -14.01 -32.34 -4.02
N PHE A 387 -14.92 -32.02 -4.94
CA PHE A 387 -15.19 -30.68 -5.40
C PHE A 387 -16.53 -30.10 -4.91
N GLY A 388 -17.43 -30.91 -4.38
CA GLY A 388 -18.78 -30.49 -3.97
C GLY A 388 -18.80 -29.44 -2.85
N SER A 389 -17.74 -29.34 -2.06
CA SER A 389 -17.61 -28.29 -1.04
C SER A 389 -17.20 -26.92 -1.61
N GLU A 390 -16.81 -26.84 -2.88
CA GLU A 390 -16.26 -25.66 -3.57
C GLU A 390 -15.01 -25.04 -2.89
N ARG A 391 -14.42 -25.71 -1.89
CA ARG A 391 -13.23 -25.24 -1.18
C ARG A 391 -11.92 -25.51 -1.92
N LEU A 392 -11.87 -26.46 -2.85
CA LEU A 392 -10.73 -26.70 -3.72
C LEU A 392 -10.89 -25.90 -5.01
N ILE A 393 -10.01 -24.91 -5.18
CA ILE A 393 -9.99 -24.00 -6.33
C ILE A 393 -8.82 -24.37 -7.22
N LEU A 394 -9.09 -24.84 -8.43
CA LEU A 394 -8.07 -25.10 -9.45
C LEU A 394 -7.88 -23.84 -10.31
N LEU A 395 -6.64 -23.41 -10.48
CA LEU A 395 -6.31 -22.31 -11.38
C LEU A 395 -6.00 -22.88 -12.77
N ASP A 396 -6.76 -22.44 -13.77
CA ASP A 396 -6.49 -22.75 -15.18
C ASP A 396 -5.43 -21.80 -15.74
N HIS A 397 -4.22 -22.36 -15.93
CA HIS A 397 -3.10 -21.60 -16.50
C HIS A 397 -2.99 -21.88 -18.01
N ASN A 398 -4.02 -21.57 -18.77
CA ASN A 398 -4.04 -21.73 -20.24
C ASN A 398 -3.22 -20.63 -20.93
N GLY A 399 -1.88 -20.69 -20.86
CA GLY A 399 -0.94 -20.13 -21.84
C GLY A 399 -1.04 -18.65 -22.24
N ALA A 400 -1.97 -17.89 -21.73
CA ALA A 400 -2.12 -16.49 -22.01
C ALA A 400 -1.55 -15.63 -20.86
N VAL A 401 -0.24 -15.64 -20.69
CA VAL A 401 0.50 -14.75 -19.77
C VAL A 401 0.56 -13.34 -20.34
N SER A 402 -0.51 -12.83 -20.94
CA SER A 402 -0.44 -11.48 -21.49
C SER A 402 -0.85 -10.39 -20.51
N ASP A 403 -1.63 -10.67 -19.45
CA ASP A 403 -2.18 -9.59 -18.62
C ASP A 403 -2.05 -9.77 -17.09
N ASN A 404 -1.83 -10.98 -16.56
CA ASN A 404 -1.59 -11.17 -15.12
C ASN A 404 -0.42 -12.13 -14.90
N SER A 405 0.59 -11.72 -14.15
CA SER A 405 1.70 -12.59 -13.81
C SER A 405 1.22 -13.77 -12.94
N LEU A 406 1.95 -14.89 -12.94
CA LEU A 406 1.68 -16.03 -12.04
C LEU A 406 1.57 -15.58 -10.57
N ILE A 407 2.39 -14.61 -10.19
CA ILE A 407 2.39 -14.01 -8.85
C ILE A 407 1.06 -13.34 -8.53
N ASP A 408 0.50 -12.54 -9.47
CA ASP A 408 -0.81 -11.90 -9.29
C ASP A 408 -1.93 -12.95 -9.21
N GLN A 409 -1.84 -14.04 -9.97
CA GLN A 409 -2.82 -15.14 -9.92
C GLN A 409 -2.79 -15.85 -8.56
N ILE A 410 -1.59 -16.12 -8.01
CA ILE A 410 -1.44 -16.70 -6.67
C ILE A 410 -1.96 -15.73 -5.60
N GLU A 411 -1.68 -14.44 -5.72
CA GLU A 411 -2.22 -13.44 -4.80
C GLU A 411 -3.75 -13.36 -4.88
N ASN A 412 -4.34 -13.50 -6.07
CA ASN A 412 -5.79 -13.58 -6.24
C ASN A 412 -6.40 -14.79 -5.53
N LEU A 413 -5.74 -15.97 -5.53
CA LEU A 413 -6.19 -17.11 -4.73
C LEU A 413 -6.21 -16.79 -3.23
N CYS A 414 -5.21 -16.07 -2.72
CA CYS A 414 -5.23 -15.59 -1.33
C CYS A 414 -6.41 -14.63 -1.06
N LEU A 415 -6.70 -13.72 -2.00
CA LEU A 415 -7.83 -12.78 -1.88
C LEU A 415 -9.19 -13.47 -1.98
N LEU A 416 -9.28 -14.62 -2.67
CA LEU A 416 -10.45 -15.50 -2.69
C LEU A 416 -10.61 -16.32 -1.41
N GLY A 417 -9.70 -16.20 -0.45
CA GLY A 417 -9.76 -16.86 0.85
C GLY A 417 -8.97 -18.15 0.97
N CYS A 418 -8.18 -18.52 -0.05
CA CYS A 418 -7.30 -19.70 0.04
C CYS A 418 -6.24 -19.48 1.13
N GLN A 419 -6.17 -20.43 2.06
CA GLN A 419 -5.20 -20.42 3.15
C GLN A 419 -4.05 -21.41 2.92
N TYR A 420 -4.26 -22.36 2.02
CA TYR A 420 -3.29 -23.37 1.56
C TYR A 420 -3.20 -23.29 0.06
N ILE A 421 -1.99 -23.17 -0.47
CA ILE A 421 -1.76 -23.03 -1.91
C ILE A 421 -0.73 -24.08 -2.33
N ILE A 422 -0.99 -24.73 -3.45
CA ILE A 422 -0.05 -25.66 -4.10
C ILE A 422 0.37 -25.08 -5.44
N LEU A 423 1.67 -25.06 -5.72
CA LEU A 423 2.24 -24.65 -7.00
C LEU A 423 3.03 -25.82 -7.62
N ASP A 424 2.49 -26.44 -8.65
CA ASP A 424 3.07 -27.57 -9.40
C ASP A 424 3.33 -27.18 -10.87
N HIS A 425 4.57 -26.92 -11.28
CA HIS A 425 5.83 -26.76 -10.54
C HIS A 425 6.56 -25.46 -10.96
N ILE A 426 7.37 -24.92 -10.06
CA ILE A 426 8.02 -23.61 -10.22
C ILE A 426 8.92 -23.49 -11.46
N THR A 427 9.52 -24.58 -11.93
CA THR A 427 10.48 -24.52 -13.03
C THR A 427 9.85 -24.23 -14.40
N ILE A 428 8.55 -24.42 -14.59
CA ILE A 428 7.81 -24.00 -15.80
C ILE A 428 7.53 -22.49 -15.76
N ALA A 429 7.18 -21.96 -14.60
CA ALA A 429 6.91 -20.54 -14.42
C ALA A 429 8.03 -19.63 -14.95
N VAL A 430 9.25 -20.15 -15.01
CA VAL A 430 10.45 -19.43 -15.48
C VAL A 430 10.59 -19.45 -17.00
N SER A 431 10.14 -20.50 -17.68
CA SER A 431 10.26 -20.62 -19.14
C SER A 431 9.33 -19.66 -19.89
N GLU A 432 8.24 -19.22 -19.25
CA GLU A 432 7.18 -18.42 -19.87
C GLU A 432 7.27 -16.91 -19.60
N GLY A 433 7.94 -16.48 -18.52
CA GLY A 433 7.88 -15.09 -18.05
C GLY A 433 9.21 -14.34 -17.95
N ALA A 434 10.30 -14.88 -18.48
CA ALA A 434 11.64 -14.36 -18.21
C ALA A 434 12.03 -13.08 -18.95
N GLY A 435 11.15 -12.15 -19.28
CA GLY A 435 11.44 -10.82 -19.83
C GLY A 435 12.92 -10.39 -19.93
N GLY A 436 13.79 -11.24 -20.51
CA GLY A 436 15.25 -11.01 -20.65
C GLY A 436 16.11 -11.39 -19.44
N LYS A 437 15.56 -11.97 -18.37
CA LYS A 437 16.35 -12.46 -17.22
C LYS A 437 16.86 -13.89 -17.47
N THR A 438 18.01 -14.24 -16.88
CA THR A 438 18.47 -15.63 -16.88
C THR A 438 17.52 -16.50 -16.07
N GLY A 439 17.43 -17.82 -16.38
CA GLY A 439 16.51 -18.71 -15.71
C GLY A 439 16.62 -18.69 -14.17
N ASN A 440 17.84 -18.56 -13.63
CA ASN A 440 18.05 -18.50 -12.18
C ASN A 440 17.60 -17.15 -11.57
N GLU A 441 17.85 -16.02 -12.23
CA GLU A 441 17.41 -14.70 -11.76
C GLU A 441 15.88 -14.59 -11.75
N ALA A 442 15.21 -15.23 -12.69
CA ALA A 442 13.76 -15.29 -12.72
C ALA A 442 13.19 -16.12 -11.55
N ILE A 443 13.82 -17.27 -11.25
CA ILE A 443 13.47 -18.08 -10.07
C ILE A 443 13.67 -17.28 -8.77
N ASP A 444 14.78 -16.57 -8.64
CA ASP A 444 15.07 -15.74 -7.45
C ASP A 444 14.01 -14.67 -7.24
N ALA A 445 13.58 -14.00 -8.31
CA ALA A 445 12.51 -13.00 -8.25
C ALA A 445 11.17 -13.64 -7.83
N ILE A 446 10.77 -14.74 -8.46
CA ILE A 446 9.53 -15.46 -8.15
C ILE A 446 9.53 -15.92 -6.68
N MET A 447 10.62 -16.55 -6.21
CA MET A 447 10.72 -17.00 -4.82
C MET A 447 10.64 -15.87 -3.81
N SER A 448 11.25 -14.71 -4.13
CA SER A 448 11.15 -13.50 -3.29
C SER A 448 9.71 -12.98 -3.21
N ASP A 449 8.98 -12.98 -4.34
CA ASP A 449 7.61 -12.50 -4.39
C ASP A 449 6.64 -13.49 -3.72
N LEU A 450 6.83 -14.80 -3.91
CA LEU A 450 6.10 -15.85 -3.19
C LEU A 450 6.27 -15.71 -1.67
N LEU A 451 7.48 -15.46 -1.19
CA LEU A 451 7.73 -15.23 0.25
C LEU A 451 6.97 -14.00 0.78
N LYS A 452 6.90 -12.92 0.00
CA LYS A 452 6.12 -11.73 0.36
C LYS A 452 4.62 -12.04 0.47
N ILE A 453 4.07 -12.78 -0.49
CA ILE A 453 2.66 -13.21 -0.49
C ILE A 453 2.37 -14.10 0.72
N VAL A 454 3.19 -15.13 0.95
CA VAL A 454 3.04 -16.07 2.06
C VAL A 454 3.03 -15.33 3.42
N LYS A 455 3.93 -14.36 3.60
CA LYS A 455 3.98 -13.56 4.82
C LYS A 455 2.83 -12.55 4.92
N LYS A 456 2.48 -11.89 3.82
CA LYS A 456 1.43 -10.86 3.76
C LYS A 456 0.04 -11.45 4.07
N HIS A 457 -0.26 -12.61 3.49
CA HIS A 457 -1.57 -13.26 3.60
C HIS A 457 -1.59 -14.38 4.65
N ASN A 458 -0.46 -14.68 5.29
CA ASN A 458 -0.28 -15.75 6.27
C ASN A 458 -0.81 -17.09 5.77
N VAL A 459 -0.45 -17.48 4.54
CA VAL A 459 -0.87 -18.74 3.90
C VAL A 459 0.24 -19.77 3.94
N TRP A 460 -0.09 -21.07 3.85
CA TRP A 460 0.88 -22.13 3.60
C TRP A 460 1.05 -22.34 2.09
N LEU A 461 2.29 -22.50 1.63
CA LEU A 461 2.59 -22.74 0.22
C LEU A 461 3.37 -24.06 0.06
N GLY A 462 2.74 -25.05 -0.55
CA GLY A 462 3.39 -26.26 -1.04
C GLY A 462 3.95 -26.03 -2.45
N LEU A 463 5.27 -26.06 -2.58
CA LEU A 463 5.98 -25.78 -3.81
C LEU A 463 6.59 -27.07 -4.36
N ILE A 464 6.40 -27.36 -5.65
CA ILE A 464 7.01 -28.51 -6.30
C ILE A 464 8.16 -28.05 -7.20
N SER A 465 9.27 -28.77 -7.15
CA SER A 465 10.40 -28.58 -8.07
C SER A 465 10.94 -29.93 -8.54
N HIS A 466 11.56 -29.94 -9.71
CA HIS A 466 12.27 -31.10 -10.21
C HIS A 466 13.71 -31.16 -9.67
N LEU A 467 14.24 -32.38 -9.65
CA LEU A 467 15.68 -32.60 -9.48
C LEU A 467 16.43 -32.35 -10.80
N ARG A 468 17.69 -32.00 -10.68
CA ARG A 468 18.64 -32.01 -11.81
C ARG A 468 18.88 -33.45 -12.23
N LYS A 469 19.37 -33.68 -13.45
CA LYS A 469 19.85 -35.03 -13.83
C LYS A 469 21.03 -35.39 -12.93
N ALA A 470 21.02 -36.62 -12.42
CA ALA A 470 22.13 -37.14 -11.62
C ALA A 470 23.45 -37.04 -12.40
N GLN A 471 24.48 -36.55 -11.76
CA GLN A 471 25.82 -36.44 -12.34
C GLN A 471 26.62 -37.70 -12.01
N GLY A 472 26.48 -38.72 -12.89
CA GLY A 472 27.19 -40.00 -12.74
C GLY A 472 26.52 -40.97 -11.77
N GLY A 473 26.65 -42.27 -11.98
CA GLY A 473 26.08 -43.31 -11.12
C GLY A 473 24.61 -43.62 -11.46
N LYS A 474 23.87 -44.12 -10.45
CA LYS A 474 22.45 -44.45 -10.58
C LYS A 474 21.61 -43.21 -10.70
N SER A 475 20.56 -43.24 -11.49
CA SER A 475 19.56 -42.17 -11.56
C SER A 475 18.71 -42.13 -10.28
N PHE A 476 17.99 -41.00 -10.07
CA PHE A 476 17.07 -40.92 -8.94
C PHE A 476 15.91 -41.91 -9.05
N GLU A 477 15.51 -42.25 -10.28
CA GLU A 477 14.52 -43.26 -10.58
C GLU A 477 15.02 -44.69 -10.21
N GLU A 478 16.33 -44.92 -10.16
CA GLU A 478 16.97 -46.16 -9.75
C GLU A 478 17.30 -46.22 -8.25
N GLY A 479 16.76 -45.26 -7.46
CA GLY A 479 16.91 -45.24 -6.00
C GLY A 479 18.17 -44.51 -5.49
N HIS A 480 18.79 -43.66 -6.29
CA HIS A 480 19.80 -42.74 -5.78
C HIS A 480 19.16 -41.73 -4.80
N LEU A 481 19.73 -41.57 -3.61
CA LEU A 481 19.24 -40.60 -2.63
C LEU A 481 19.54 -39.17 -3.13
N SER A 482 18.51 -38.37 -3.19
CA SER A 482 18.65 -36.95 -3.55
C SER A 482 19.23 -36.13 -2.41
N SER A 483 20.03 -35.13 -2.76
CA SER A 483 20.54 -34.12 -1.84
C SER A 483 19.92 -32.74 -2.13
N ILE A 484 20.07 -31.83 -1.23
CA ILE A 484 19.65 -30.42 -1.44
C ILE A 484 20.28 -29.84 -2.72
N ASP A 485 21.51 -30.29 -3.08
CA ASP A 485 22.24 -29.78 -4.25
C ASP A 485 21.70 -30.30 -5.58
N ASP A 486 20.91 -31.35 -5.55
CA ASP A 486 20.28 -31.93 -6.73
C ASP A 486 19.00 -31.22 -7.17
N ILE A 487 18.51 -30.25 -6.37
CA ILE A 487 17.31 -29.46 -6.71
C ILE A 487 17.60 -28.61 -7.96
N LYS A 488 16.71 -28.74 -8.95
CA LYS A 488 16.78 -27.95 -10.18
C LYS A 488 16.31 -26.52 -9.90
N GLY A 489 17.12 -25.53 -10.30
CA GLY A 489 16.81 -24.11 -10.14
C GLY A 489 17.89 -23.37 -9.40
N SER A 490 17.55 -22.21 -8.84
CA SER A 490 18.50 -21.35 -8.14
C SER A 490 18.66 -21.73 -6.66
N GLY A 491 19.72 -21.22 -6.05
CA GLY A 491 19.96 -21.37 -4.61
C GLY A 491 18.84 -20.75 -3.73
N SER A 492 18.06 -19.81 -4.26
CA SER A 492 16.97 -19.15 -3.53
C SER A 492 15.86 -20.12 -3.10
N ILE A 493 15.57 -21.15 -3.93
CA ILE A 493 14.59 -22.19 -3.56
C ILE A 493 14.97 -22.82 -2.23
N LYS A 494 16.26 -23.19 -2.07
CA LYS A 494 16.77 -23.81 -0.86
C LYS A 494 16.80 -22.87 0.35
N GLN A 495 17.08 -21.58 0.12
CA GLN A 495 17.25 -20.58 1.19
C GLN A 495 15.90 -20.06 1.71
N ILE A 496 14.87 -20.05 0.87
CA ILE A 496 13.57 -19.46 1.18
C ILE A 496 12.59 -20.52 1.70
N SER A 497 12.76 -21.81 1.29
CA SER A 497 11.92 -22.89 1.78
C SER A 497 12.20 -23.17 3.26
N PHE A 498 11.12 -23.32 4.03
CA PHE A 498 11.17 -23.67 5.46
C PHE A 498 11.58 -25.13 5.63
N ASP A 499 10.92 -26.01 4.90
CA ASP A 499 11.20 -27.44 4.85
C ASP A 499 11.41 -27.89 3.41
N ILE A 500 12.26 -28.89 3.23
CA ILE A 500 12.53 -29.53 1.94
C ILE A 500 12.32 -31.04 2.11
N ILE A 501 11.36 -31.55 1.38
CA ILE A 501 10.96 -32.98 1.38
C ILE A 501 11.41 -33.60 0.05
N THR A 502 12.24 -34.63 0.12
CA THR A 502 12.78 -35.31 -1.06
C THR A 502 12.43 -36.80 -1.06
#